data_33ca040d0bf1d453ae4978f232c4df65
#
_entry.id   33ca040d0bf1d453ae4978f232c4df65
#
_cell.length_a   1.000
_cell.length_b   1.000
_cell.length_c   1.000
_cell.angle_alpha   90.00
_cell.angle_beta   90.00
_cell.angle_gamma   90.00
#
_symmetry.space_group_name_H-M   'P 1'
#
loop_
_entity.id
_entity.type
_entity.pdbx_description
1 polymer ?
#
loop_
_entity_poly.entity_id
_entity_poly.type
_entity_poly.pdbx_seq_one_letter_code
_entity_poly.pdbx_strand_id
1 'polypeptide(L)'
;MKSLRVLVVDDSAYSRRSITRMLEGIPGVEVVGYAVDGEEGIRQAISLKPDLVTLDLEMPRMDGFTLLRILTNRFSLPVLVISALSDADKVFRALEMGALDFVAKPMQGHARELSSIEQDLKWKVKQ
;
A
#
# COMPACT_ATOMS: atom_id res chain seq x y z
N MET A 1 -12.37 -19.45 -6.90
CA MET A 1 -12.50 -18.09 -6.36
C MET A 1 -11.42 -17.20 -6.93
N LYS A 2 -11.79 -15.98 -7.27
CA LYS A 2 -10.81 -15.01 -7.74
C LYS A 2 -9.96 -14.55 -6.57
N SER A 3 -8.65 -14.51 -6.79
CA SER A 3 -7.75 -13.91 -5.81
C SER A 3 -7.86 -12.38 -5.89
N LEU A 4 -7.60 -11.72 -4.76
CA LEU A 4 -7.45 -10.28 -4.71
C LEU A 4 -6.03 -9.96 -5.19
N ARG A 5 -5.92 -9.25 -6.29
CA ARG A 5 -4.64 -8.95 -6.93
C ARG A 5 -4.13 -7.60 -6.42
N VAL A 6 -2.96 -7.59 -5.81
CA VAL A 6 -2.42 -6.42 -5.13
C VAL A 6 -1.12 -5.96 -5.78
N LEU A 7 -1.02 -4.66 -6.01
CA LEU A 7 0.21 -3.99 -6.43
C LEU A 7 0.82 -3.29 -5.21
N VAL A 8 2.10 -3.55 -4.93
CA VAL A 8 2.81 -2.94 -3.79
C VAL A 8 3.70 -1.82 -4.31
N VAL A 9 3.45 -0.59 -3.86
CA VAL A 9 4.24 0.59 -4.23
C VAL A 9 5.02 1.09 -3.01
N ASP A 10 6.32 0.93 -3.04
CA ASP A 10 7.22 1.28 -1.92
C ASP A 10 8.65 1.33 -2.44
N ASP A 11 9.39 2.39 -2.16
CA ASP A 11 10.77 2.53 -2.62
C ASP A 11 11.77 1.69 -1.84
N SER A 12 11.40 1.20 -0.67
CA SER A 12 12.28 0.39 0.17
C SER A 12 12.14 -1.09 -0.13
N ALA A 13 13.23 -1.74 -0.56
CA ALA A 13 13.23 -3.17 -0.84
C ALA A 13 12.85 -3.98 0.40
N TYR A 14 13.32 -3.57 1.56
CA TYR A 14 12.99 -4.24 2.82
C TYR A 14 11.49 -4.16 3.10
N SER A 15 10.92 -2.97 2.99
CA SER A 15 9.50 -2.76 3.20
C SER A 15 8.65 -3.52 2.20
N ARG A 16 9.02 -3.47 0.92
CA ARG A 16 8.28 -4.20 -0.12
C ARG A 16 8.22 -5.68 0.19
N ARG A 17 9.35 -6.27 0.58
CA ARG A 17 9.40 -7.71 0.91
C ARG A 17 8.56 -8.04 2.12
N SER A 18 8.61 -7.21 3.16
CA SER A 18 7.81 -7.41 4.37
C SER A 18 6.32 -7.33 4.08
N ILE A 19 5.92 -6.30 3.34
CA ILE A 19 4.51 -6.11 2.99
C ILE A 19 4.03 -7.24 2.08
N THR A 20 4.82 -7.61 1.08
CA THR A 20 4.48 -8.70 0.16
C THR A 20 4.28 -10.01 0.93
N ARG A 21 5.19 -10.30 1.86
CA ARG A 21 5.10 -11.52 2.67
C ARG A 21 3.83 -11.54 3.53
N MET A 22 3.51 -10.40 4.14
CA MET A 22 2.30 -10.28 4.94
C MET A 22 1.04 -10.47 4.10
N LEU A 23 1.00 -9.84 2.94
CA LEU A 23 -0.15 -9.94 2.03
C LEU A 23 -0.33 -11.36 1.51
N GLU A 24 0.76 -12.01 1.11
CA GLU A 24 0.69 -13.37 0.59
C GLU A 24 0.35 -14.39 1.67
N GLY A 25 0.49 -14.04 2.93
CA GLY A 25 0.03 -14.86 4.04
C GLY A 25 -1.48 -14.81 4.26
N ILE A 26 -2.18 -13.93 3.56
CA ILE A 26 -3.64 -13.82 3.68
C ILE A 26 -4.28 -14.70 2.59
N PRO A 27 -5.12 -15.66 2.98
CA PRO A 27 -5.78 -16.51 1.97
C PRO A 27 -6.57 -15.69 0.96
N GLY A 28 -6.38 -15.98 -0.31
CA GLY A 28 -7.08 -15.30 -1.39
C GLY A 28 -6.41 -14.02 -1.87
N VAL A 29 -5.25 -13.67 -1.34
CA VAL A 29 -4.50 -12.48 -1.75
C VAL A 29 -3.27 -12.88 -2.56
N GLU A 30 -3.06 -12.22 -3.70
CA GLU A 30 -1.91 -12.44 -4.57
C GLU A 30 -1.24 -11.10 -4.86
N VAL A 31 0.06 -11.00 -4.62
CA VAL A 31 0.83 -9.82 -5.00
C VAL A 31 1.27 -10.00 -6.45
N VAL A 32 0.76 -9.16 -7.34
CA VAL A 32 0.98 -9.31 -8.79
C VAL A 32 2.15 -8.49 -9.31
N GLY A 33 2.66 -7.58 -8.49
CA GLY A 33 3.80 -6.77 -8.91
C GLY A 33 4.17 -5.74 -7.85
N TYR A 34 5.22 -4.99 -8.14
CA TYR A 34 5.63 -3.90 -7.26
C TYR A 34 6.15 -2.74 -8.08
N ALA A 35 6.22 -1.57 -7.43
CA ALA A 35 6.79 -0.38 -8.02
C ALA A 35 7.64 0.34 -6.98
N VAL A 36 8.71 0.99 -7.43
CA VAL A 36 9.67 1.66 -6.54
C VAL A 36 9.48 3.16 -6.48
N ASP A 37 8.66 3.71 -7.38
CA ASP A 37 8.36 5.15 -7.39
C ASP A 37 6.98 5.37 -8.03
N GLY A 38 6.57 6.63 -8.08
CA GLY A 38 5.24 6.97 -8.58
C GLY A 38 5.05 6.70 -10.06
N GLU A 39 6.08 6.96 -10.86
CA GLU A 39 6.00 6.73 -12.30
C GLU A 39 5.84 5.24 -12.61
N GLU A 40 6.65 4.40 -11.98
CA GLU A 40 6.52 2.95 -12.13
C GLU A 40 5.18 2.46 -11.58
N GLY A 41 4.70 3.08 -10.49
CA GLY A 41 3.39 2.75 -9.92
C GLY A 41 2.26 2.94 -10.91
N ILE A 42 2.28 4.05 -11.64
CA ILE A 42 1.27 4.32 -12.66
C ILE A 42 1.38 3.32 -13.80
N ARG A 43 2.59 3.04 -14.29
CA ARG A 43 2.80 2.07 -15.38
C ARG A 43 2.31 0.68 -14.99
N GLN A 44 2.63 0.25 -13.77
CA GLN A 44 2.23 -1.07 -13.30
C GLN A 44 0.72 -1.14 -13.07
N ALA A 45 0.10 -0.07 -12.61
CA ALA A 45 -1.35 -0.02 -12.44
C ALA A 45 -2.06 -0.18 -13.79
N ILE A 46 -1.55 0.46 -14.82
CA ILE A 46 -2.10 0.34 -16.17
C ILE A 46 -1.91 -1.07 -16.72
N SER A 47 -0.72 -1.61 -16.57
CA SER A 47 -0.33 -2.90 -17.14
C SER A 47 -0.98 -4.08 -16.42
N LEU A 48 -0.97 -4.08 -15.10
CA LEU A 48 -1.40 -5.21 -14.29
C LEU A 48 -2.89 -5.17 -13.93
N LYS A 49 -3.48 -3.99 -13.91
CA LYS A 49 -4.89 -3.78 -13.53
C LYS A 49 -5.19 -4.47 -12.19
N PRO A 50 -4.51 -4.07 -11.11
CA PRO A 50 -4.72 -4.71 -9.81
C PRO A 50 -6.08 -4.37 -9.23
N ASP A 51 -6.51 -5.14 -8.23
CA ASP A 51 -7.74 -4.88 -7.50
C ASP A 51 -7.52 -3.94 -6.31
N LEU A 52 -6.29 -3.87 -5.83
CA LEU A 52 -5.91 -3.05 -4.68
C LEU A 52 -4.47 -2.62 -4.84
N VAL A 53 -4.16 -1.40 -4.40
CA VAL A 53 -2.78 -0.90 -4.36
C VAL A 53 -2.42 -0.60 -2.91
N THR A 54 -1.27 -1.08 -2.45
CA THR A 54 -0.70 -0.59 -1.19
C THR A 54 0.34 0.47 -1.54
N LEU A 55 0.32 1.59 -0.85
CA LEU A 55 1.11 2.76 -1.21
C LEU A 55 1.82 3.34 -0.01
N ASP A 56 3.13 3.50 -0.12
CA ASP A 56 3.91 4.29 0.83
C ASP A 56 3.91 5.74 0.37
N LEU A 57 3.57 6.66 1.26
CA LEU A 57 3.53 8.08 0.95
C LEU A 57 4.92 8.71 0.86
N GLU A 58 5.92 8.10 1.51
CA GLU A 58 7.29 8.62 1.52
C GLU A 58 8.14 7.99 0.42
N MET A 59 8.08 8.56 -0.77
CA MET A 59 8.88 8.10 -1.89
C MET A 59 9.57 9.28 -2.57
N PRO A 60 10.78 9.05 -3.17
CA PRO A 60 11.42 10.10 -3.95
C PRO A 60 10.70 10.32 -5.28
N ARG A 61 10.94 11.46 -5.88
CA ARG A 61 10.52 11.86 -7.23
C ARG A 61 9.05 12.24 -7.38
N MET A 62 8.14 11.54 -6.75
CA MET A 62 6.72 11.90 -6.81
C MET A 62 6.17 11.93 -5.39
N ASP A 63 5.41 12.98 -5.09
CA ASP A 63 4.69 13.09 -3.84
C ASP A 63 3.68 11.94 -3.76
N GLY A 64 3.72 11.17 -2.68
CA GLY A 64 2.81 10.05 -2.47
C GLY A 64 1.35 10.46 -2.49
N PHE A 65 1.04 11.67 -2.01
CA PHE A 65 -0.33 12.18 -2.06
C PHE A 65 -0.79 12.42 -3.49
N THR A 66 0.11 12.88 -4.36
CA THR A 66 -0.20 13.05 -5.78
C THR A 66 -0.52 11.71 -6.43
N LEU A 67 0.30 10.71 -6.17
CA LEU A 67 0.08 9.36 -6.69
C LEU A 67 -1.24 8.79 -6.16
N LEU A 68 -1.52 8.97 -4.88
CA LEU A 68 -2.77 8.53 -4.27
C LEU A 68 -3.96 9.11 -5.03
N ARG A 69 -3.93 10.40 -5.30
CA ARG A 69 -5.00 11.08 -6.02
C ARG A 69 -5.18 10.53 -7.43
N ILE A 70 -4.07 10.30 -8.14
CA ILE A 70 -4.11 9.74 -9.49
C ILE A 70 -4.74 8.36 -9.49
N LEU A 71 -4.29 7.48 -8.60
CA LEU A 71 -4.79 6.12 -8.53
C LEU A 71 -6.28 6.07 -8.16
N THR A 72 -6.70 6.90 -7.22
CA THR A 72 -8.10 6.90 -6.77
C THR A 72 -9.03 7.57 -7.77
N ASN A 73 -8.61 8.70 -8.35
CA ASN A 73 -9.49 9.49 -9.22
C ASN A 73 -9.48 9.05 -10.67
N ARG A 74 -8.30 8.75 -11.22
CA ARG A 74 -8.21 8.37 -12.64
C ARG A 74 -8.44 6.89 -12.87
N PHE A 75 -7.97 6.04 -11.98
CA PHE A 75 -8.05 4.60 -12.17
C PHE A 75 -9.11 3.94 -11.30
N SER A 76 -9.74 4.71 -10.42
CA SER A 76 -10.75 4.19 -9.48
C SER A 76 -10.26 2.98 -8.69
N LEU A 77 -8.97 2.97 -8.37
CA LEU A 77 -8.36 1.88 -7.63
C LEU A 77 -8.45 2.12 -6.12
N PRO A 78 -8.87 1.11 -5.36
CA PRO A 78 -8.76 1.19 -3.90
C PRO A 78 -7.27 1.24 -3.51
N VAL A 79 -6.91 2.19 -2.66
CA VAL A 79 -5.53 2.36 -2.20
C VAL A 79 -5.49 2.24 -0.69
N LEU A 80 -4.69 1.32 -0.20
CA LEU A 80 -4.40 1.16 1.22
C LEU A 80 -3.03 1.79 1.48
N VAL A 81 -3.00 2.87 2.26
CA VAL A 81 -1.75 3.57 2.55
C VAL A 81 -1.02 2.83 3.67
N ILE A 82 0.23 2.47 3.44
CA ILE A 82 1.10 1.83 4.43
C ILE A 82 2.35 2.69 4.54
N SER A 83 2.48 3.45 5.61
CA SER A 83 3.55 4.44 5.70
C SER A 83 4.10 4.53 7.12
N ALA A 84 5.38 4.93 7.24
CA ALA A 84 6.01 5.23 8.52
C ALA A 84 5.49 6.52 9.12
N LEU A 85 4.84 7.36 8.31
CA LEU A 85 4.26 8.61 8.79
C LEU A 85 3.13 8.32 9.75
N SER A 86 3.27 8.79 10.99
CA SER A 86 2.25 8.64 12.01
C SER A 86 1.60 9.98 12.38
N ASP A 87 1.92 11.03 11.63
CA ASP A 87 1.33 12.35 11.81
C ASP A 87 -0.16 12.30 11.49
N ALA A 88 -0.98 12.66 12.47
CA ALA A 88 -2.43 12.60 12.34
C ALA A 88 -2.94 13.44 11.17
N ASP A 89 -2.32 14.58 10.91
CA ASP A 89 -2.71 15.46 9.80
C ASP A 89 -2.50 14.77 8.45
N LYS A 90 -1.40 14.06 8.29
CA LYS A 90 -1.10 13.35 7.05
C LYS A 90 -2.01 12.14 6.85
N VAL A 91 -2.29 11.41 7.92
CA VAL A 91 -3.24 10.30 7.87
C VAL A 91 -4.61 10.81 7.44
N PHE A 92 -5.07 11.87 8.09
CA PHE A 92 -6.36 12.47 7.79
C PHE A 92 -6.42 12.96 6.34
N ARG A 93 -5.36 13.61 5.88
CA ARG A 93 -5.26 14.09 4.51
C ARG A 93 -5.35 12.93 3.51
N ALA A 94 -4.66 11.83 3.78
CA ALA A 94 -4.71 10.66 2.89
C ALA A 94 -6.13 10.10 2.79
N LEU A 95 -6.83 10.00 3.92
CA LEU A 95 -8.21 9.51 3.93
C LEU A 95 -9.14 10.47 3.19
N GLU A 96 -8.95 11.78 3.35
CA GLU A 96 -9.75 12.77 2.61
C GLU A 96 -9.51 12.69 1.11
N MET A 97 -8.32 12.30 0.68
CA MET A 97 -7.99 12.18 -0.73
C MET A 97 -8.45 10.86 -1.35
N GLY A 98 -9.12 10.03 -0.58
CA GLY A 98 -9.74 8.83 -1.09
C GLY A 98 -9.06 7.53 -0.73
N ALA A 99 -8.03 7.55 0.13
CA ALA A 99 -7.43 6.30 0.59
C ALA A 99 -8.47 5.46 1.30
N LEU A 100 -8.43 4.16 1.05
CA LEU A 100 -9.35 3.22 1.68
C LEU A 100 -9.12 3.17 3.19
N ASP A 101 -7.87 3.14 3.60
CA ASP A 101 -7.48 3.15 5.00
C ASP A 101 -5.98 3.41 5.12
N PHE A 102 -5.49 3.45 6.34
CA PHE A 102 -4.09 3.72 6.65
C PHE A 102 -3.56 2.67 7.61
N VAL A 103 -2.37 2.13 7.32
CA VAL A 103 -1.66 1.20 8.20
C VAL A 103 -0.28 1.76 8.47
N ALA A 104 0.11 1.83 9.74
CA ALA A 104 1.44 2.30 10.11
C ALA A 104 2.49 1.22 9.78
N LYS A 105 3.58 1.65 9.13
CA LYS A 105 4.71 0.77 8.86
C LYS A 105 5.41 0.38 10.16
N PRO A 106 5.91 -0.87 10.26
CA PRO A 106 6.69 -1.23 11.44
C PRO A 106 8.02 -0.48 11.44
N MET A 107 8.47 -0.09 12.63
CA MET A 107 9.82 0.42 12.79
C MET A 107 10.79 -0.75 12.76
N GLN A 108 11.94 -0.53 12.12
CA GLN A 108 12.97 -1.54 11.98
C GLN A 108 13.39 -2.09 13.35
N GLY A 109 13.39 -3.40 13.51
CA GLY A 109 13.83 -4.03 14.76
C GLY A 109 12.73 -4.30 15.78
N HIS A 110 11.49 -3.97 15.49
CA HIS A 110 10.38 -4.17 16.42
C HIS A 110 9.45 -5.28 15.96
N ALA A 111 9.79 -6.52 16.30
CA ALA A 111 9.04 -7.71 15.88
C ALA A 111 7.59 -7.72 16.37
N ARG A 112 7.32 -7.16 17.54
CA ARG A 112 5.95 -7.08 18.08
C ARG A 112 5.06 -6.20 17.22
N GLU A 113 5.62 -5.12 16.70
CA GLU A 113 4.88 -4.20 15.83
C GLU A 113 4.55 -4.85 14.49
N LEU A 114 5.47 -5.69 13.98
CA LEU A 114 5.23 -6.44 12.75
C LEU A 114 4.00 -7.33 12.88
N SER A 115 3.89 -8.05 14.00
CA SER A 115 2.75 -8.95 14.24
C SER A 115 1.43 -8.18 14.31
N SER A 116 1.43 -7.05 15.02
CA SER A 116 0.25 -6.19 15.15
C SER A 116 -0.18 -5.63 13.79
N ILE A 117 0.78 -5.19 12.99
CA ILE A 117 0.53 -4.63 11.67
C ILE A 117 0.01 -5.70 10.73
N GLU A 118 0.54 -6.92 10.82
CA GLU A 118 0.06 -8.03 10.02
C GLU A 118 -1.43 -8.30 10.27
N GLN A 119 -1.86 -8.31 11.53
CA GLN A 119 -3.26 -8.50 11.85
C GLN A 119 -4.14 -7.37 11.36
N ASP A 120 -3.70 -6.13 11.54
CA ASP A 120 -4.39 -4.94 11.08
C ASP A 120 -4.55 -4.97 9.55
N LEU A 121 -3.47 -5.32 8.85
CA LEU A 121 -3.47 -5.42 7.40
C LEU A 121 -4.43 -6.50 6.92
N LYS A 122 -4.42 -7.67 7.55
CA LYS A 122 -5.34 -8.77 7.22
C LYS A 122 -6.79 -8.32 7.35
N TRP A 123 -7.10 -7.64 8.44
CA TRP A 123 -8.47 -7.20 8.68
C TRP A 123 -8.93 -6.20 7.64
N LYS A 124 -8.09 -5.21 7.34
CA LYS A 124 -8.42 -4.14 6.39
C LYS A 124 -8.50 -4.63 4.95
N VAL A 125 -7.65 -5.55 4.57
CA VAL A 125 -7.67 -6.12 3.22
C VAL A 125 -8.94 -6.93 2.98
N LYS A 126 -9.46 -7.58 4.02
CA LYS A 126 -10.69 -8.38 3.90
C LYS A 126 -11.96 -7.54 3.86
N GLN A 127 -11.86 -6.28 4.22
CA GLN A 127 -13.02 -5.39 4.13
C GLN A 127 -13.20 -4.85 2.72
#